data_fc99c0d3173821f3a7bbb546383b5058
#
_entry.id   fc99c0d3173821f3a7bbb546383b5058
#
_cell.length_a   1.000
_cell.length_b   1.000
_cell.length_c   1.000
_cell.angle_alpha   90.00
_cell.angle_beta   90.00
_cell.angle_gamma   90.00
#
_symmetry.space_group_name_H-M   'P 1'
#
loop_
_entity.id
_entity.type
_entity.pdbx_description
1 polymer ?
#
loop_
_entity_poly.entity_id
_entity_poly.type
_entity_poly.pdbx_seq_one_letter_code
_entity_poly.pdbx_strand_id
1 'polypeptide(L)'
;MKNIFSTQWKFGNMLLYIAIVVCFLLIAYYHLNSGFSMSSDSERFSRWADDLIKLNFNFYHFFSIDTVSIRPHLFFFSVPVLLIALCKIIFVNEWQFAFLILNLSLVFFSLIFFVKCLLLIKVSPVLISLTLPLIVVSVDILIWPKFILSDMIYAFLVLIATYLIIKGIAKNKIYYFYLFLIMFLLLSTRPSSFPIIFAIVLFIIISKYQIVFKPKMILLSLVTAFIFTPFIYSLIYYFIEFNFSGNAKIDFITNGVKDGMIIHDRPETWVNKPDNFIDIIFIYFLRLINFFNPYASTFSIAHIFLNVLQISLILLSISIWAVYGNYIKIFNKIFLFIMLLSLSVAAFHSFILIDYDWRYRFPVILPLILLIPISLEIILKKLYLNKSKAPNN
;
A
#
# COMPACT_ATOMS: atom_id res chain seq x y z
N MET A 1 -28.91 21.95 -22.56
CA MET A 1 -28.16 20.91 -21.81
C MET A 1 -26.64 21.00 -21.88
N LYS A 2 -25.98 21.22 -23.05
CA LYS A 2 -24.50 21.33 -23.12
C LYS A 2 -23.90 22.39 -22.19
N ASN A 3 -24.50 23.55 -22.03
CA ASN A 3 -23.96 24.63 -21.17
C ASN A 3 -24.02 24.32 -19.67
N ILE A 4 -25.06 23.60 -19.22
CA ILE A 4 -25.21 23.23 -17.79
C ILE A 4 -24.12 22.21 -17.38
N PHE A 5 -23.87 21.20 -18.24
CA PHE A 5 -22.80 20.21 -18.01
C PHE A 5 -21.39 20.84 -18.01
N SER A 6 -21.14 21.82 -18.88
CA SER A 6 -19.84 22.52 -18.91
C SER A 6 -19.61 23.36 -17.65
N THR A 7 -20.65 24.00 -17.12
CA THR A 7 -20.57 24.81 -15.88
C THR A 7 -20.38 23.93 -14.66
N GLN A 8 -21.10 22.81 -14.55
CA GLN A 8 -20.96 21.84 -13.46
C GLN A 8 -19.57 21.20 -13.46
N TRP A 9 -19.01 20.92 -14.65
CA TRP A 9 -17.65 20.37 -14.77
C TRP A 9 -16.58 21.39 -14.35
N LYS A 10 -16.71 22.67 -14.72
CA LYS A 10 -15.81 23.73 -14.29
C LYS A 10 -15.83 23.93 -12.76
N PHE A 11 -17.03 23.99 -12.19
CA PHE A 11 -17.21 24.10 -10.74
C PHE A 11 -16.61 22.88 -10.00
N GLY A 12 -16.88 21.66 -10.46
CA GLY A 12 -16.31 20.44 -9.88
C GLY A 12 -14.79 20.41 -9.92
N ASN A 13 -14.16 20.88 -11.00
CA ASN A 13 -12.69 20.98 -11.08
C ASN A 13 -12.13 22.05 -10.11
N MET A 14 -12.80 23.20 -9.98
CA MET A 14 -12.38 24.23 -9.01
C MET A 14 -12.44 23.67 -7.58
N LEU A 15 -13.55 23.01 -7.22
CA LEU A 15 -13.71 22.37 -5.91
C LEU A 15 -12.59 21.32 -5.66
N LEU A 16 -12.23 20.56 -6.70
CA LEU A 16 -11.17 19.56 -6.62
C LEU A 16 -9.81 20.17 -6.34
N TYR A 17 -9.44 21.27 -7.00
CA TYR A 17 -8.18 21.97 -6.73
C TYR A 17 -8.15 22.52 -5.30
N ILE A 18 -9.23 23.14 -4.85
CA ILE A 18 -9.36 23.62 -3.47
C ILE A 18 -9.20 22.46 -2.49
N ALA A 19 -9.88 21.34 -2.73
CA ALA A 19 -9.80 20.16 -1.86
C ALA A 19 -8.38 19.59 -1.76
N ILE A 20 -7.62 19.52 -2.88
CA ILE A 20 -6.23 19.06 -2.87
C ILE A 20 -5.37 19.99 -2.00
N VAL A 21 -5.48 21.30 -2.20
CA VAL A 21 -4.70 22.29 -1.45
C VAL A 21 -5.03 22.26 0.02
N VAL A 22 -6.32 22.27 0.38
CA VAL A 22 -6.76 22.22 1.77
C VAL A 22 -6.32 20.93 2.46
N CYS A 23 -6.51 19.77 1.82
CA CYS A 23 -6.07 18.49 2.38
C CYS A 23 -4.55 18.47 2.60
N PHE A 24 -3.77 18.96 1.64
CA PHE A 24 -2.32 19.04 1.78
C PHE A 24 -1.91 19.98 2.92
N LEU A 25 -2.50 21.17 3.00
CA LEU A 25 -2.18 22.14 4.05
C LEU A 25 -2.51 21.59 5.46
N LEU A 26 -3.62 20.86 5.61
CA LEU A 26 -3.96 20.22 6.88
C LEU A 26 -2.93 19.16 7.29
N ILE A 27 -2.51 18.29 6.35
CA ILE A 27 -1.48 17.28 6.60
C ILE A 27 -0.13 17.96 6.91
N ALA A 28 0.26 18.95 6.11
CA ALA A 28 1.51 19.67 6.30
C ALA A 28 1.54 20.40 7.66
N TYR A 29 0.46 21.09 8.01
CA TYR A 29 0.33 21.75 9.31
C TYR A 29 0.48 20.76 10.48
N TYR A 30 -0.17 19.61 10.40
CA TYR A 30 -0.07 18.58 11.43
C TYR A 30 1.37 18.08 11.59
N HIS A 31 2.06 17.76 10.49
CA HIS A 31 3.42 17.22 10.54
C HIS A 31 4.48 18.27 10.90
N LEU A 32 4.33 19.49 10.43
CA LEU A 32 5.26 20.59 10.78
C LEU A 32 5.19 20.92 12.27
N ASN A 33 3.99 20.86 12.87
CA ASN A 33 3.83 21.04 14.32
C ASN A 33 4.32 19.83 15.13
N SER A 34 4.16 18.61 14.60
CA SER A 34 4.61 17.38 15.27
C SER A 34 6.12 17.16 15.16
N GLY A 35 6.77 17.80 14.19
CA GLY A 35 8.17 17.61 13.85
C GLY A 35 8.47 16.23 13.24
N PHE A 36 9.77 15.93 13.14
CA PHE A 36 10.25 14.62 12.67
C PHE A 36 10.42 13.64 13.84
N SER A 37 10.44 12.36 13.51
CA SER A 37 10.68 11.27 14.48
C SER A 37 11.77 10.33 13.97
N MET A 38 12.62 9.89 14.90
CA MET A 38 13.66 8.90 14.66
C MET A 38 13.25 7.57 15.32
N SER A 39 13.50 6.47 14.62
CA SER A 39 13.39 5.11 15.15
C SER A 39 14.75 4.42 15.06
N SER A 40 14.88 3.22 15.61
CA SER A 40 16.10 2.40 15.44
C SER A 40 16.46 2.16 13.98
N ASP A 41 15.46 1.99 13.11
CA ASP A 41 15.66 1.88 11.66
C ASP A 41 16.14 3.21 11.05
N SER A 42 15.61 4.34 11.52
CA SER A 42 16.04 5.67 11.06
C SER A 42 17.51 5.92 11.36
N GLU A 43 17.95 5.54 12.57
CA GLU A 43 19.38 5.64 12.97
C GLU A 43 20.26 4.74 12.12
N ARG A 44 19.79 3.54 11.77
CA ARG A 44 20.49 2.61 10.89
C ARG A 44 20.63 3.19 9.48
N PHE A 45 19.58 3.73 8.92
CA PHE A 45 19.62 4.38 7.60
C PHE A 45 20.50 5.63 7.60
N SER A 46 20.47 6.40 8.69
CA SER A 46 21.35 7.55 8.88
C SER A 46 22.83 7.15 8.88
N ARG A 47 23.22 6.08 9.60
CA ARG A 47 24.60 5.55 9.58
C ARG A 47 25.00 5.06 8.18
N TRP A 48 24.14 4.34 7.49
CA TRP A 48 24.43 3.89 6.13
C TRP A 48 24.57 5.07 5.15
N ALA A 49 23.83 6.16 5.36
CA ALA A 49 24.00 7.39 4.58
C ALA A 49 25.36 8.05 4.84
N ASP A 50 25.84 8.05 6.11
CA ASP A 50 27.18 8.55 6.44
C ASP A 50 28.28 7.69 5.80
N ASP A 51 28.12 6.37 5.78
CA ASP A 51 29.06 5.47 5.10
C ASP A 51 29.06 5.73 3.57
N LEU A 52 27.91 5.94 2.96
CA LEU A 52 27.80 6.26 1.53
C LEU A 52 28.48 7.62 1.19
N ILE A 53 28.33 8.63 2.05
CA ILE A 53 29.01 9.93 1.92
C ILE A 53 30.53 9.77 2.02
N LYS A 54 31.03 9.03 3.04
CA LYS A 54 32.47 8.74 3.21
C LYS A 54 33.07 8.05 2.00
N LEU A 55 32.29 7.21 1.31
CA LEU A 55 32.68 6.52 0.09
C LEU A 55 32.50 7.36 -1.19
N ASN A 56 32.25 8.66 -1.07
CA ASN A 56 32.02 9.56 -2.21
C ASN A 56 30.96 9.01 -3.20
N PHE A 57 29.87 8.42 -2.67
CA PHE A 57 28.80 7.79 -3.47
C PHE A 57 29.26 6.63 -4.35
N ASN A 58 30.33 5.96 -3.99
CA ASN A 58 30.75 4.76 -4.69
C ASN A 58 29.89 3.58 -4.25
N PHE A 59 28.80 3.33 -5.00
CA PHE A 59 27.86 2.23 -4.72
C PHE A 59 28.50 0.85 -4.84
N TYR A 60 29.50 0.69 -5.69
CA TYR A 60 30.22 -0.59 -5.80
C TYR A 60 30.88 -0.94 -4.47
N HIS A 61 31.65 -0.01 -3.90
CA HIS A 61 32.23 -0.20 -2.57
C HIS A 61 31.17 -0.26 -1.47
N PHE A 62 30.12 0.53 -1.55
CA PHE A 62 29.03 0.53 -0.55
C PHE A 62 28.34 -0.84 -0.43
N PHE A 63 28.16 -1.57 -1.54
CA PHE A 63 27.57 -2.90 -1.53
C PHE A 63 28.59 -4.03 -1.30
N SER A 64 29.88 -3.80 -1.56
CA SER A 64 30.95 -4.78 -1.48
C SER A 64 31.80 -4.70 -0.21
N ILE A 65 31.44 -3.82 0.74
CA ILE A 65 32.28 -3.51 1.89
C ILE A 65 32.82 -4.73 2.60
N ASP A 66 34.15 -4.71 2.66
CA ASP A 66 35.11 -5.48 3.46
C ASP A 66 35.00 -7.00 3.43
N THR A 67 35.99 -7.55 2.81
CA THR A 67 36.67 -8.84 3.01
C THR A 67 36.04 -9.92 3.91
N VAL A 68 35.05 -9.58 4.74
CA VAL A 68 34.41 -10.51 5.68
C VAL A 68 32.88 -10.61 5.54
N SER A 69 32.18 -9.62 4.99
CA SER A 69 30.73 -9.75 4.77
C SER A 69 30.20 -8.87 3.63
N ILE A 70 29.87 -9.51 2.51
CA ILE A 70 29.04 -8.91 1.47
C ILE A 70 27.71 -8.51 2.10
N ARG A 71 27.33 -7.22 1.97
CA ARG A 71 26.03 -6.71 2.48
C ARG A 71 25.03 -6.49 1.34
N PRO A 72 24.64 -7.51 0.58
CA PRO A 72 23.73 -7.36 -0.57
C PRO A 72 22.36 -6.82 -0.16
N HIS A 73 21.98 -6.94 1.13
CA HIS A 73 20.74 -6.39 1.65
C HIS A 73 20.70 -4.85 1.61
N LEU A 74 21.85 -4.17 1.54
CA LEU A 74 21.90 -2.70 1.39
C LEU A 74 21.30 -2.22 0.07
N PHE A 75 21.33 -3.06 -0.97
CA PHE A 75 20.66 -2.75 -2.23
C PHE A 75 19.17 -2.43 -2.03
N PHE A 76 18.48 -3.20 -1.18
CA PHE A 76 17.05 -3.01 -0.90
C PHE A 76 16.72 -1.73 -0.13
N PHE A 77 17.70 -0.98 0.33
CA PHE A 77 17.53 0.27 1.04
C PHE A 77 18.30 1.43 0.40
N SER A 78 18.85 1.23 -0.80
CA SER A 78 19.72 2.22 -1.45
C SER A 78 18.99 3.53 -1.77
N VAL A 79 17.71 3.51 -2.14
CA VAL A 79 16.94 4.73 -2.41
C VAL A 79 16.76 5.59 -1.15
N PRO A 80 16.21 5.11 -0.03
CA PRO A 80 16.09 5.94 1.17
C PRO A 80 17.45 6.37 1.73
N VAL A 81 18.47 5.51 1.70
CA VAL A 81 19.83 5.86 2.14
C VAL A 81 20.43 6.98 1.28
N LEU A 82 20.28 6.91 -0.05
CA LEU A 82 20.70 7.97 -0.97
C LEU A 82 20.00 9.30 -0.67
N LEU A 83 18.69 9.29 -0.46
CA LEU A 83 17.93 10.50 -0.18
C LEU A 83 18.33 11.11 1.17
N ILE A 84 18.58 10.30 2.19
CA ILE A 84 19.11 10.79 3.48
C ILE A 84 20.50 11.37 3.31
N ALA A 85 21.39 10.71 2.55
CA ALA A 85 22.74 11.20 2.26
C ALA A 85 22.70 12.57 1.54
N LEU A 86 21.83 12.73 0.55
CA LEU A 86 21.63 14.00 -0.14
C LEU A 86 21.12 15.10 0.81
N CYS A 87 20.14 14.79 1.67
CA CYS A 87 19.68 15.74 2.68
C CYS A 87 20.81 16.17 3.62
N LYS A 88 21.66 15.24 4.07
CA LYS A 88 22.80 15.53 4.94
C LYS A 88 23.84 16.44 4.28
N ILE A 89 24.14 16.25 3.00
CA ILE A 89 25.11 17.09 2.28
C ILE A 89 24.56 18.49 2.04
N ILE A 90 23.29 18.59 1.62
CA ILE A 90 22.71 19.87 1.22
C ILE A 90 22.34 20.73 2.45
N PHE A 91 21.78 20.10 3.49
CA PHE A 91 21.20 20.82 4.64
C PHE A 91 21.96 20.60 5.96
N VAL A 92 23.07 19.91 5.93
CA VAL A 92 23.99 19.67 7.06
C VAL A 92 23.27 19.47 8.41
N ASN A 93 23.04 20.54 9.18
CA ASN A 93 22.45 20.47 10.52
C ASN A 93 20.93 20.25 10.51
N GLU A 94 20.24 20.62 9.44
CA GLU A 94 18.78 20.58 9.32
C GLU A 94 18.29 19.43 8.40
N TRP A 95 19.13 18.40 8.20
CA TRP A 95 18.84 17.33 7.26
C TRP A 95 17.57 16.52 7.63
N GLN A 96 17.27 16.36 8.93
CA GLN A 96 16.06 15.65 9.38
C GLN A 96 14.80 16.44 8.97
N PHE A 97 14.83 17.76 9.15
CA PHE A 97 13.75 18.63 8.71
C PHE A 97 13.61 18.63 7.19
N ALA A 98 14.73 18.67 6.46
CA ALA A 98 14.73 18.55 5.00
C ALA A 98 14.11 17.22 4.53
N PHE A 99 14.39 16.12 5.22
CA PHE A 99 13.79 14.83 4.91
C PHE A 99 12.27 14.80 5.23
N LEU A 100 11.82 15.48 6.30
CA LEU A 100 10.40 15.70 6.57
C LEU A 100 9.73 16.46 5.42
N ILE A 101 10.34 17.55 4.92
CA ILE A 101 9.82 18.31 3.77
C ILE A 101 9.78 17.43 2.51
N LEU A 102 10.77 16.57 2.29
CA LEU A 102 10.74 15.58 1.20
C LEU A 102 9.52 14.66 1.33
N ASN A 103 9.28 14.09 2.51
CA ASN A 103 8.12 13.24 2.76
C ASN A 103 6.80 13.98 2.54
N LEU A 104 6.69 15.23 2.99
CA LEU A 104 5.50 16.06 2.73
C LEU A 104 5.30 16.35 1.24
N SER A 105 6.39 16.55 0.49
CA SER A 105 6.33 16.66 -0.96
C SER A 105 5.80 15.39 -1.61
N LEU A 106 6.22 14.21 -1.12
CA LEU A 106 5.70 12.92 -1.59
C LEU A 106 4.21 12.75 -1.23
N VAL A 107 3.75 13.24 -0.08
CA VAL A 107 2.31 13.28 0.26
C VAL A 107 1.55 14.15 -0.73
N PHE A 108 2.05 15.35 -1.05
CA PHE A 108 1.44 16.24 -2.03
C PHE A 108 1.31 15.58 -3.41
N PHE A 109 2.40 14.99 -3.90
CA PHE A 109 2.36 14.24 -5.17
C PHE A 109 1.45 13.02 -5.09
N SER A 110 1.35 12.35 -3.93
CA SER A 110 0.40 11.25 -3.73
C SER A 110 -1.05 11.71 -3.90
N LEU A 111 -1.44 12.86 -3.35
CA LEU A 111 -2.77 13.43 -3.58
C LEU A 111 -3.02 13.70 -5.07
N ILE A 112 -2.03 14.25 -5.79
CA ILE A 112 -2.14 14.49 -7.23
C ILE A 112 -2.28 13.19 -8.01
N PHE A 113 -1.48 12.15 -7.73
CA PHE A 113 -1.57 10.88 -8.43
C PHE A 113 -2.85 10.12 -8.10
N PHE A 114 -3.32 10.19 -6.85
CA PHE A 114 -4.62 9.66 -6.43
C PHE A 114 -5.75 10.26 -7.28
N VAL A 115 -5.79 11.58 -7.38
CA VAL A 115 -6.77 12.30 -8.21
C VAL A 115 -6.63 11.93 -9.69
N LYS A 116 -5.41 11.87 -10.23
CA LYS A 116 -5.17 11.44 -11.62
C LYS A 116 -5.67 10.04 -11.90
N CYS A 117 -5.53 9.09 -10.96
CA CYS A 117 -6.10 7.75 -11.09
C CYS A 117 -7.61 7.80 -11.34
N LEU A 118 -8.33 8.58 -10.54
CA LEU A 118 -9.79 8.69 -10.58
C LEU A 118 -10.28 9.44 -11.81
N LEU A 119 -9.63 10.54 -12.18
CA LEU A 119 -9.97 11.30 -13.40
C LEU A 119 -9.76 10.49 -14.69
N LEU A 120 -8.71 9.64 -14.76
CA LEU A 120 -8.46 8.76 -15.90
C LEU A 120 -9.62 7.80 -16.17
N ILE A 121 -10.32 7.37 -15.13
CA ILE A 121 -11.46 6.45 -15.22
C ILE A 121 -12.81 7.17 -15.18
N LYS A 122 -12.77 8.50 -15.29
CA LYS A 122 -13.95 9.37 -15.37
C LYS A 122 -14.86 9.33 -14.14
N VAL A 123 -14.26 9.24 -12.94
CA VAL A 123 -14.95 9.51 -11.69
C VAL A 123 -15.24 11.02 -11.61
N SER A 124 -16.41 11.39 -11.11
CA SER A 124 -16.83 12.80 -10.99
C SER A 124 -15.87 13.59 -10.10
N PRO A 125 -15.40 14.80 -10.53
CA PRO A 125 -14.55 15.66 -9.71
C PRO A 125 -15.15 15.99 -8.33
N VAL A 126 -16.45 16.12 -8.23
CA VAL A 126 -17.16 16.36 -6.97
C VAL A 126 -17.00 15.16 -6.02
N LEU A 127 -17.19 13.92 -6.52
CA LEU A 127 -16.97 12.73 -5.68
C LEU A 127 -15.53 12.61 -5.22
N ILE A 128 -14.58 12.93 -6.11
CA ILE A 128 -13.16 12.92 -5.75
C ILE A 128 -12.92 13.91 -4.61
N SER A 129 -13.44 15.14 -4.73
CA SER A 129 -13.29 16.18 -3.70
C SER A 129 -13.86 15.76 -2.35
N LEU A 130 -15.01 15.07 -2.36
CA LEU A 130 -15.66 14.57 -1.14
C LEU A 130 -14.91 13.40 -0.48
N THR A 131 -14.10 12.66 -1.23
CA THR A 131 -13.35 11.51 -0.71
C THR A 131 -11.92 11.85 -0.30
N LEU A 132 -11.34 12.95 -0.78
CA LEU A 132 -9.99 13.39 -0.40
C LEU A 132 -9.80 13.54 1.13
N PRO A 133 -10.76 14.06 1.92
CA PRO A 133 -10.62 14.11 3.38
C PRO A 133 -10.35 12.76 4.04
N LEU A 134 -10.76 11.63 3.44
CA LEU A 134 -10.45 10.30 3.95
C LEU A 134 -8.94 10.01 3.96
N ILE A 135 -8.17 10.65 3.07
CA ILE A 135 -6.71 10.55 3.07
C ILE A 135 -6.13 11.36 4.25
N VAL A 136 -6.70 12.55 4.52
CA VAL A 136 -6.26 13.41 5.63
C VAL A 136 -6.46 12.72 6.98
N VAL A 137 -7.59 12.03 7.15
CA VAL A 137 -7.90 11.32 8.41
C VAL A 137 -7.34 9.89 8.45
N SER A 138 -6.64 9.44 7.41
CA SER A 138 -5.97 8.15 7.43
C SER A 138 -4.84 8.16 8.45
N VAL A 139 -4.91 7.27 9.43
CA VAL A 139 -3.91 7.17 10.49
C VAL A 139 -2.52 6.92 9.94
N ASP A 140 -2.42 6.17 8.85
CA ASP A 140 -1.14 5.89 8.17
C ASP A 140 -0.51 7.19 7.61
N ILE A 141 -1.32 8.09 7.03
CA ILE A 141 -0.85 9.40 6.54
C ILE A 141 -0.53 10.36 7.70
N LEU A 142 -1.18 10.21 8.83
CA LEU A 142 -0.91 11.01 10.02
C LEU A 142 0.32 10.55 10.81
N ILE A 143 0.80 9.32 10.59
CA ILE A 143 1.92 8.76 11.35
C ILE A 143 3.21 8.71 10.53
N TRP A 144 3.20 8.05 9.37
CA TRP A 144 4.45 7.64 8.69
C TRP A 144 5.26 8.77 8.06
N PRO A 145 4.68 9.87 7.53
CA PRO A 145 5.48 10.93 6.91
C PRO A 145 6.47 11.62 7.86
N LYS A 146 6.21 11.66 9.16
CA LYS A 146 7.14 12.28 10.12
C LYS A 146 8.38 11.44 10.42
N PHE A 147 8.34 10.13 10.15
CA PHE A 147 9.48 9.25 10.39
C PHE A 147 10.51 9.34 9.26
N ILE A 148 11.78 9.34 9.62
CA ILE A 148 12.89 9.27 8.68
C ILE A 148 13.11 7.82 8.27
N LEU A 149 12.21 7.33 7.43
CA LEU A 149 12.09 5.94 7.00
C LEU A 149 11.81 5.83 5.49
N SER A 150 11.83 4.62 4.98
CA SER A 150 11.47 4.32 3.58
C SER A 150 9.97 4.32 3.30
N ASP A 151 9.12 4.37 4.33
CA ASP A 151 7.69 4.05 4.24
C ASP A 151 6.93 5.00 3.32
N MET A 152 7.14 6.32 3.43
CA MET A 152 6.46 7.30 2.55
C MET A 152 6.93 7.19 1.10
N ILE A 153 8.23 7.01 0.88
CA ILE A 153 8.81 6.81 -0.46
C ILE A 153 8.20 5.56 -1.10
N TYR A 154 8.14 4.47 -0.33
CA TYR A 154 7.60 3.20 -0.76
C TYR A 154 6.11 3.28 -1.12
N ALA A 155 5.29 3.87 -0.26
CA ALA A 155 3.86 4.08 -0.51
C ALA A 155 3.61 4.93 -1.75
N PHE A 156 4.41 5.98 -1.96
CA PHE A 156 4.35 6.82 -3.15
C PHE A 156 4.67 6.03 -4.43
N LEU A 157 5.74 5.22 -4.43
CA LEU A 157 6.10 4.38 -5.57
C LEU A 157 5.01 3.35 -5.90
N VAL A 158 4.37 2.75 -4.88
CA VAL A 158 3.23 1.85 -5.07
C VAL A 158 2.05 2.58 -5.70
N LEU A 159 1.78 3.81 -5.30
CA LEU A 159 0.72 4.62 -5.91
C LEU A 159 1.04 4.98 -7.36
N ILE A 160 2.31 5.29 -7.69
CA ILE A 160 2.72 5.50 -9.10
C ILE A 160 2.54 4.22 -9.92
N ALA A 161 2.93 3.06 -9.39
CA ALA A 161 2.68 1.78 -10.06
C ALA A 161 1.19 1.57 -10.31
N THR A 162 0.35 1.86 -9.31
CA THR A 162 -1.12 1.81 -9.42
C THR A 162 -1.62 2.76 -10.50
N TYR A 163 -1.13 4.00 -10.54
CA TYR A 163 -1.46 4.96 -11.59
C TYR A 163 -1.09 4.46 -12.99
N LEU A 164 0.10 3.87 -13.17
CA LEU A 164 0.53 3.33 -14.46
C LEU A 164 -0.35 2.17 -14.92
N ILE A 165 -0.75 1.30 -14.02
CA ILE A 165 -1.69 0.21 -14.31
C ILE A 165 -3.08 0.76 -14.68
N ILE A 166 -3.63 1.69 -13.90
CA ILE A 166 -4.93 2.33 -14.19
C ILE A 166 -4.87 3.07 -15.54
N LYS A 167 -3.78 3.80 -15.81
CA LYS A 167 -3.55 4.46 -17.09
C LYS A 167 -3.47 3.45 -18.24
N GLY A 168 -2.85 2.30 -18.00
CA GLY A 168 -2.78 1.19 -18.94
C GLY A 168 -4.16 0.63 -19.26
N ILE A 169 -4.98 0.38 -18.23
CA ILE A 169 -6.36 -0.08 -18.39
C ILE A 169 -7.20 0.96 -19.16
N ALA A 170 -7.10 2.25 -18.80
CA ALA A 170 -7.87 3.32 -19.40
C ALA A 170 -7.49 3.60 -20.87
N LYS A 171 -6.22 3.42 -21.22
CA LYS A 171 -5.69 3.66 -22.57
C LYS A 171 -5.51 2.37 -23.40
N ASN A 172 -5.85 1.22 -22.85
CA ASN A 172 -5.63 -0.10 -23.44
C ASN A 172 -4.18 -0.30 -23.93
N LYS A 173 -3.19 0.18 -23.13
CA LYS A 173 -1.77 0.15 -23.45
C LYS A 173 -0.94 -0.09 -22.18
N ILE A 174 -0.05 -1.07 -22.19
CA ILE A 174 0.85 -1.33 -21.05
C ILE A 174 2.10 -0.46 -21.17
N TYR A 175 2.48 0.20 -20.09
CA TYR A 175 3.64 1.09 -20.00
C TYR A 175 4.85 0.33 -19.42
N TYR A 176 5.32 -0.71 -20.11
CA TYR A 176 6.35 -1.65 -19.63
C TYR A 176 7.61 -0.98 -19.10
N PHE A 177 8.17 -0.03 -19.84
CA PHE A 177 9.41 0.65 -19.44
C PHE A 177 9.24 1.38 -18.11
N TYR A 178 8.17 2.16 -17.95
CA TYR A 178 7.92 2.90 -16.71
C TYR A 178 7.59 1.95 -15.54
N LEU A 179 6.87 0.87 -15.79
CA LEU A 179 6.61 -0.16 -14.78
C LEU A 179 7.90 -0.86 -14.34
N PHE A 180 8.78 -1.20 -15.29
CA PHE A 180 10.09 -1.78 -14.98
C PHE A 180 10.92 -0.83 -14.09
N LEU A 181 10.99 0.47 -14.45
CA LEU A 181 11.70 1.47 -13.66
C LEU A 181 11.12 1.59 -12.24
N ILE A 182 9.79 1.63 -12.10
CA ILE A 182 9.14 1.71 -10.77
C ILE A 182 9.38 0.41 -9.98
N MET A 183 9.31 -0.77 -10.60
CA MET A 183 9.61 -2.03 -9.92
C MET A 183 11.07 -2.08 -9.44
N PHE A 184 12.02 -1.57 -10.22
CA PHE A 184 13.41 -1.44 -9.80
C PHE A 184 13.56 -0.49 -8.61
N LEU A 185 12.92 0.69 -8.63
CA LEU A 185 12.91 1.63 -7.51
C LEU A 185 12.23 1.05 -6.27
N LEU A 186 11.16 0.28 -6.43
CA LEU A 186 10.51 -0.42 -5.33
C LEU A 186 11.47 -1.41 -4.66
N LEU A 187 12.15 -2.26 -5.45
CA LEU A 187 13.14 -3.22 -4.93
C LEU A 187 14.29 -2.52 -4.18
N SER A 188 14.79 -1.42 -4.71
CA SER A 188 15.87 -0.65 -4.09
C SER A 188 15.41 0.26 -2.94
N THR A 189 14.10 0.28 -2.65
CA THR A 189 13.53 1.00 -1.50
C THR A 189 13.26 0.07 -0.32
N ARG A 190 12.81 -1.18 -0.59
CA ARG A 190 12.40 -2.11 0.47
C ARG A 190 12.32 -3.56 -0.02
N PRO A 191 12.81 -4.56 0.75
CA PRO A 191 12.69 -5.97 0.36
C PRO A 191 11.23 -6.44 0.29
N SER A 192 10.31 -5.84 1.07
CA SER A 192 8.87 -6.12 1.01
C SER A 192 8.21 -5.70 -0.31
N SER A 193 8.97 -5.29 -1.32
CA SER A 193 8.48 -5.00 -2.68
C SER A 193 8.17 -6.24 -3.51
N PHE A 194 8.70 -7.40 -3.16
CA PHE A 194 8.45 -8.65 -3.90
C PHE A 194 6.96 -8.95 -4.11
N PRO A 195 6.08 -8.92 -3.09
CA PRO A 195 4.66 -9.19 -3.29
C PRO A 195 3.96 -8.15 -4.19
N ILE A 196 4.41 -6.89 -4.17
CA ILE A 196 3.87 -5.84 -5.04
C ILE A 196 4.24 -6.11 -6.49
N ILE A 197 5.51 -6.45 -6.75
CA ILE A 197 5.99 -6.80 -8.08
C ILE A 197 5.27 -8.04 -8.59
N PHE A 198 5.11 -9.06 -7.74
CA PHE A 198 4.33 -10.25 -8.06
C PHE A 198 2.90 -9.91 -8.47
N ALA A 199 2.20 -9.05 -7.70
CA ALA A 199 0.84 -8.61 -8.03
C ALA A 199 0.77 -7.86 -9.38
N ILE A 200 1.76 -6.98 -9.67
CA ILE A 200 1.85 -6.25 -10.95
C ILE A 200 2.04 -7.24 -12.10
N VAL A 201 3.01 -8.15 -12.00
CA VAL A 201 3.31 -9.13 -13.05
C VAL A 201 2.13 -10.05 -13.29
N LEU A 202 1.52 -10.59 -12.22
CA LEU A 202 0.34 -11.44 -12.30
C LEU A 202 -0.83 -10.72 -12.98
N PHE A 203 -1.08 -9.46 -12.60
CA PHE A 203 -2.12 -8.66 -13.23
C PHE A 203 -1.86 -8.41 -14.72
N ILE A 204 -0.61 -8.15 -15.12
CA ILE A 204 -0.23 -7.99 -16.53
C ILE A 204 -0.49 -9.28 -17.31
N ILE A 205 -0.15 -10.44 -16.75
CA ILE A 205 -0.41 -11.75 -17.35
C ILE A 205 -1.91 -11.95 -17.55
N ILE A 206 -2.71 -11.78 -16.48
CA ILE A 206 -4.17 -11.91 -16.54
C ILE A 206 -4.78 -10.96 -17.59
N SER A 207 -4.30 -9.72 -17.64
CA SER A 207 -4.79 -8.71 -18.58
C SER A 207 -4.44 -9.03 -20.03
N LYS A 208 -3.24 -9.61 -20.29
CA LYS A 208 -2.78 -10.01 -21.63
C LYS A 208 -3.66 -11.12 -22.22
N TYR A 209 -4.03 -12.09 -21.41
CA TYR A 209 -4.90 -13.19 -21.85
C TYR A 209 -6.39 -12.83 -21.89
N GLN A 210 -6.72 -11.55 -21.68
CA GLN A 210 -8.09 -11.03 -21.74
C GLN A 210 -9.10 -11.82 -20.91
N ILE A 211 -8.63 -12.41 -19.80
CA ILE A 211 -9.50 -13.18 -18.92
C ILE A 211 -10.55 -12.22 -18.34
N VAL A 212 -11.79 -12.36 -18.79
CA VAL A 212 -12.91 -11.55 -18.32
C VAL A 212 -13.54 -12.24 -17.13
N PHE A 213 -13.22 -11.74 -15.95
CA PHE A 213 -13.88 -12.21 -14.75
C PHE A 213 -15.14 -11.39 -14.45
N LYS A 214 -16.24 -12.07 -14.17
CA LYS A 214 -17.41 -11.45 -13.53
C LYS A 214 -17.04 -11.07 -12.09
N PRO A 215 -17.56 -9.96 -11.51
CA PRO A 215 -17.22 -9.56 -10.14
C PRO A 215 -17.39 -10.68 -9.11
N LYS A 216 -18.46 -11.44 -9.19
CA LYS A 216 -18.69 -12.60 -8.30
C LYS A 216 -17.60 -13.67 -8.44
N MET A 217 -17.11 -13.93 -9.63
CA MET A 217 -16.01 -14.89 -9.86
C MET A 217 -14.69 -14.36 -9.32
N ILE A 218 -14.40 -13.06 -9.50
CA ILE A 218 -13.21 -12.43 -8.92
C ILE A 218 -13.27 -12.52 -7.39
N LEU A 219 -14.40 -12.16 -6.80
CA LEU A 219 -14.58 -12.26 -5.35
C LEU A 219 -14.42 -13.69 -4.86
N LEU A 220 -15.06 -14.66 -5.52
CA LEU A 220 -14.92 -16.08 -5.19
C LEU A 220 -13.46 -16.54 -5.30
N SER A 221 -12.76 -16.18 -6.37
CA SER A 221 -11.34 -16.54 -6.55
C SER A 221 -10.45 -15.90 -5.47
N LEU A 222 -10.72 -14.65 -5.07
CA LEU A 222 -9.98 -13.97 -4.00
C LEU A 222 -10.27 -14.61 -2.64
N VAL A 223 -11.53 -14.93 -2.35
CA VAL A 223 -11.92 -15.63 -1.11
C VAL A 223 -11.27 -17.03 -1.07
N THR A 224 -11.30 -17.75 -2.19
CA THR A 224 -10.64 -19.06 -2.31
C THR A 224 -9.12 -18.90 -2.07
N ALA A 225 -8.47 -17.93 -2.74
CA ALA A 225 -7.05 -17.66 -2.51
C ALA A 225 -6.76 -17.30 -1.05
N PHE A 226 -7.60 -16.48 -0.43
CA PHE A 226 -7.47 -16.10 0.98
C PHE A 226 -7.55 -17.32 1.93
N ILE A 227 -8.48 -18.25 1.67
CA ILE A 227 -8.64 -19.46 2.47
C ILE A 227 -7.49 -20.46 2.23
N PHE A 228 -7.02 -20.60 0.97
CA PHE A 228 -5.94 -21.55 0.65
C PHE A 228 -4.54 -21.04 0.99
N THR A 229 -4.34 -19.74 1.10
CA THR A 229 -3.02 -19.14 1.43
C THR A 229 -2.45 -19.70 2.74
N PRO A 230 -3.19 -19.77 3.87
CA PRO A 230 -2.69 -20.38 5.10
C PRO A 230 -2.28 -21.85 4.95
N PHE A 231 -3.02 -22.62 4.15
CA PHE A 231 -2.67 -24.02 3.86
C PHE A 231 -1.34 -24.14 3.11
N ILE A 232 -1.15 -23.29 2.07
CA ILE A 232 0.11 -23.25 1.31
C ILE A 232 1.27 -22.84 2.23
N TYR A 233 1.07 -21.87 3.11
CA TYR A 233 2.10 -21.44 4.05
C TYR A 233 2.48 -22.52 5.04
N SER A 234 1.52 -23.27 5.54
CA SER A 234 1.79 -24.39 6.44
C SER A 234 2.63 -25.48 5.77
N LEU A 235 2.37 -25.77 4.50
CA LEU A 235 3.22 -26.69 3.73
C LEU A 235 4.64 -26.15 3.54
N ILE A 236 4.77 -24.87 3.20
CA ILE A 236 6.08 -24.20 3.05
C ILE A 236 6.83 -24.19 4.39
N TYR A 237 6.13 -23.94 5.50
CA TYR A 237 6.70 -23.95 6.84
C TYR A 237 7.33 -25.33 7.14
N TYR A 238 6.61 -26.42 6.96
CA TYR A 238 7.14 -27.77 7.20
C TYR A 238 8.30 -28.11 6.28
N PHE A 239 8.24 -27.70 5.01
CA PHE A 239 9.34 -27.90 4.07
C PHE A 239 10.60 -27.16 4.52
N ILE A 240 10.47 -25.91 4.97
CA ILE A 240 11.59 -25.10 5.46
C ILE A 240 12.14 -25.67 6.75
N GLU A 241 11.28 -26.02 7.71
CA GLU A 241 11.69 -26.59 8.98
C GLU A 241 12.45 -27.90 8.81
N PHE A 242 11.97 -28.78 7.92
CA PHE A 242 12.63 -30.07 7.66
C PHE A 242 13.99 -29.94 6.97
N ASN A 243 14.14 -29.02 6.00
CA ASN A 243 15.33 -28.93 5.17
C ASN A 243 16.39 -27.94 5.67
N PHE A 244 16.00 -26.95 6.48
CA PHE A 244 16.84 -25.80 6.83
C PHE A 244 16.87 -25.48 8.34
N SER A 245 16.44 -26.40 9.20
CA SER A 245 16.56 -26.23 10.66
C SER A 245 18.00 -26.01 11.07
N GLY A 246 18.24 -25.09 11.99
CA GLY A 246 19.58 -24.68 12.46
C GLY A 246 20.19 -23.49 11.70
N ASN A 247 19.52 -22.93 10.72
CA ASN A 247 19.94 -21.68 10.10
C ASN A 247 19.29 -20.48 10.82
N ALA A 248 20.07 -19.70 11.55
CA ALA A 248 19.61 -18.61 12.40
C ALA A 248 18.68 -17.58 11.72
N LYS A 249 18.80 -17.38 10.37
CA LYS A 249 17.90 -16.49 9.62
C LYS A 249 16.53 -17.12 9.35
N ILE A 250 16.50 -18.43 9.22
CA ILE A 250 15.30 -19.20 8.97
C ILE A 250 14.59 -19.48 10.28
N ASP A 251 15.34 -19.75 11.32
CA ASP A 251 14.83 -19.96 12.68
C ASP A 251 14.02 -18.77 13.19
N PHE A 252 14.34 -17.54 12.76
CA PHE A 252 13.54 -16.37 13.10
C PHE A 252 12.10 -16.46 12.58
N ILE A 253 11.90 -16.97 11.36
CA ILE A 253 10.56 -17.14 10.76
C ILE A 253 9.82 -18.30 11.43
N THR A 254 10.50 -19.43 11.64
CA THR A 254 9.91 -20.64 12.19
C THR A 254 9.62 -20.53 13.69
N ASN A 255 10.49 -19.88 14.46
CA ASN A 255 10.28 -19.68 15.89
C ASN A 255 9.04 -18.84 16.18
N GLY A 256 8.77 -17.81 15.39
CA GLY A 256 7.54 -17.03 15.54
C GLY A 256 6.26 -17.87 15.40
N VAL A 257 6.26 -18.90 14.54
CA VAL A 257 5.14 -19.84 14.43
C VAL A 257 5.12 -20.79 15.61
N LYS A 258 6.28 -21.37 15.97
CA LYS A 258 6.41 -22.31 17.13
C LYS A 258 5.96 -21.68 18.44
N ASP A 259 6.11 -20.38 18.59
CA ASP A 259 5.70 -19.64 19.79
C ASP A 259 4.24 -19.12 19.70
N GLY A 260 3.51 -19.41 18.62
CA GLY A 260 2.13 -18.97 18.44
C GLY A 260 1.97 -17.48 18.20
N MET A 261 3.01 -16.80 17.72
CA MET A 261 3.01 -15.35 17.50
C MET A 261 2.12 -14.97 16.31
N ILE A 262 1.13 -14.13 16.53
CA ILE A 262 0.32 -13.51 15.47
C ILE A 262 0.97 -12.20 15.03
N ILE A 263 1.18 -11.25 15.97
CA ILE A 263 1.90 -10.00 15.74
C ILE A 263 3.09 -9.99 16.69
N HIS A 264 4.29 -9.74 16.16
CA HIS A 264 5.56 -9.90 16.88
C HIS A 264 5.60 -9.17 18.23
N ASP A 265 5.38 -7.87 18.27
CA ASP A 265 5.50 -7.08 19.50
C ASP A 265 4.18 -6.94 20.28
N ARG A 266 3.24 -7.91 20.12
CA ARG A 266 1.93 -7.89 20.78
C ARG A 266 1.59 -9.24 21.40
N PRO A 267 2.14 -9.53 22.57
CA PRO A 267 1.88 -10.80 23.27
C PRO A 267 0.40 -11.09 23.47
N GLU A 268 -0.43 -10.06 23.61
CA GLU A 268 -1.88 -10.19 23.75
C GLU A 268 -2.60 -10.76 22.50
N THR A 269 -1.90 -10.81 21.38
CA THR A 269 -2.44 -11.41 20.13
C THR A 269 -1.97 -12.87 19.95
N TRP A 270 -1.02 -13.34 20.77
CA TRP A 270 -0.45 -14.68 20.60
C TRP A 270 -1.46 -15.75 21.00
N VAL A 271 -1.36 -16.88 20.34
CA VAL A 271 -2.15 -18.08 20.63
C VAL A 271 -1.27 -19.17 21.28
N ASN A 272 -1.88 -20.26 21.68
CA ASN A 272 -1.14 -21.41 22.17
C ASN A 272 -0.14 -21.90 21.11
N LYS A 273 0.98 -22.50 21.59
CA LYS A 273 1.95 -23.13 20.71
C LYS A 273 1.24 -24.18 19.84
N PRO A 274 1.54 -24.22 18.54
CA PRO A 274 0.88 -25.18 17.65
C PRO A 274 1.39 -26.60 17.92
N ASP A 275 0.47 -27.52 18.15
CA ASP A 275 0.77 -28.94 18.36
C ASP A 275 0.64 -29.76 17.08
N ASN A 276 -0.07 -29.22 16.07
CA ASN A 276 -0.38 -29.94 14.84
C ASN A 276 -0.48 -29.00 13.62
N PHE A 277 -0.64 -29.60 12.44
CA PHE A 277 -0.72 -28.88 11.17
C PHE A 277 -1.91 -27.90 11.10
N ILE A 278 -3.03 -28.22 11.74
CA ILE A 278 -4.24 -27.37 11.72
C ILE A 278 -3.98 -26.09 12.52
N ASP A 279 -3.28 -26.20 13.66
CA ASP A 279 -2.92 -25.03 14.47
C ASP A 279 -2.03 -24.07 13.70
N ILE A 280 -1.10 -24.57 12.89
CA ILE A 280 -0.24 -23.75 12.02
C ILE A 280 -1.08 -23.05 10.95
N ILE A 281 -2.03 -23.74 10.30
CA ILE A 281 -2.97 -23.12 9.37
C ILE A 281 -3.74 -21.99 10.09
N PHE A 282 -4.19 -22.24 11.32
CA PHE A 282 -4.94 -21.27 12.09
C PHE A 282 -4.10 -20.02 12.44
N ILE A 283 -2.82 -20.19 12.82
CA ILE A 283 -1.89 -19.08 13.07
C ILE A 283 -1.76 -18.20 11.82
N TYR A 284 -1.50 -18.76 10.65
CA TYR A 284 -1.40 -18.00 9.41
C TYR A 284 -2.72 -17.33 9.01
N PHE A 285 -3.84 -17.98 9.24
CA PHE A 285 -5.16 -17.41 9.00
C PHE A 285 -5.39 -16.18 9.91
N LEU A 286 -5.06 -16.29 11.20
CA LEU A 286 -5.13 -15.18 12.14
C LEU A 286 -4.18 -14.05 11.74
N ARG A 287 -2.95 -14.34 11.31
CA ARG A 287 -2.03 -13.32 10.80
C ARG A 287 -2.63 -12.58 9.61
N LEU A 288 -3.19 -13.30 8.65
CA LEU A 288 -3.79 -12.73 7.45
C LEU A 288 -4.96 -11.78 7.78
N ILE A 289 -5.81 -12.16 8.73
CA ILE A 289 -6.90 -11.30 9.22
C ILE A 289 -6.34 -10.09 9.97
N ASN A 290 -5.39 -10.31 10.87
CA ASN A 290 -4.82 -9.26 11.70
C ASN A 290 -4.00 -8.24 10.91
N PHE A 291 -3.54 -8.57 9.69
CA PHE A 291 -2.93 -7.59 8.80
C PHE A 291 -3.87 -6.42 8.48
N PHE A 292 -5.18 -6.63 8.46
CA PHE A 292 -6.21 -5.61 8.24
C PHE A 292 -6.90 -5.15 9.52
N ASN A 293 -6.48 -5.62 10.68
CA ASN A 293 -7.12 -5.29 11.95
C ASN A 293 -7.04 -3.78 12.24
N PRO A 294 -8.17 -3.07 12.47
CA PRO A 294 -8.17 -1.63 12.80
C PRO A 294 -7.75 -1.33 14.24
N TYR A 295 -7.67 -2.34 15.08
CA TYR A 295 -7.44 -2.19 16.52
C TYR A 295 -6.00 -2.50 16.90
N ALA A 296 -5.47 -1.68 17.79
CA ALA A 296 -4.27 -1.95 18.58
C ALA A 296 -4.43 -1.42 19.99
N SER A 297 -3.96 -2.16 20.97
CA SER A 297 -4.03 -1.77 22.39
C SER A 297 -3.35 -0.41 22.69
N THR A 298 -2.34 -0.06 21.90
CA THR A 298 -1.58 1.19 22.01
C THR A 298 -2.24 2.39 21.34
N PHE A 299 -3.35 2.18 20.60
CA PHE A 299 -4.00 3.26 19.88
C PHE A 299 -4.99 4.02 20.75
N SER A 300 -5.03 5.33 20.56
CA SER A 300 -6.10 6.16 21.13
C SER A 300 -7.45 5.78 20.51
N ILE A 301 -8.52 6.05 21.23
CA ILE A 301 -9.90 5.81 20.76
C ILE A 301 -10.15 6.50 19.42
N ALA A 302 -9.61 7.71 19.21
CA ALA A 302 -9.71 8.42 17.94
C ALA A 302 -9.04 7.66 16.78
N HIS A 303 -7.83 7.12 16.99
CA HIS A 303 -7.15 6.31 15.98
C HIS A 303 -7.96 5.05 15.64
N ILE A 304 -8.47 4.34 16.65
CA ILE A 304 -9.30 3.14 16.44
C ILE A 304 -10.55 3.50 15.63
N PHE A 305 -11.25 4.59 16.00
CA PHE A 305 -12.45 5.03 15.29
C PHE A 305 -12.16 5.33 13.81
N LEU A 306 -11.11 6.11 13.53
CA LEU A 306 -10.74 6.48 12.15
C LEU A 306 -10.38 5.24 11.30
N ASN A 307 -9.69 4.29 11.90
CA ASN A 307 -9.33 3.05 11.22
C ASN A 307 -10.54 2.15 10.95
N VAL A 308 -11.43 1.99 11.93
CA VAL A 308 -12.68 1.24 11.76
C VAL A 308 -13.51 1.87 10.66
N LEU A 309 -13.65 3.21 10.66
CA LEU A 309 -14.36 3.94 9.62
C LEU A 309 -13.73 3.67 8.24
N GLN A 310 -12.42 3.83 8.11
CA GLN A 310 -11.71 3.61 6.83
C GLN A 310 -11.90 2.19 6.31
N ILE A 311 -11.69 1.17 7.16
CA ILE A 311 -11.84 -0.23 6.76
C ILE A 311 -13.30 -0.56 6.42
N SER A 312 -14.25 -0.05 7.20
CA SER A 312 -15.68 -0.23 6.91
C SER A 312 -16.08 0.34 5.56
N LEU A 313 -15.57 1.52 5.19
CA LEU A 313 -15.82 2.13 3.88
C LEU A 313 -15.18 1.32 2.76
N ILE A 314 -13.99 0.76 2.96
CA ILE A 314 -13.34 -0.13 1.98
C ILE A 314 -14.16 -1.42 1.80
N LEU A 315 -14.59 -2.07 2.87
CA LEU A 315 -15.40 -3.29 2.82
C LEU A 315 -16.76 -3.02 2.15
N LEU A 316 -17.40 -1.89 2.48
CA LEU A 316 -18.62 -1.46 1.80
C LEU A 316 -18.38 -1.27 0.29
N SER A 317 -17.25 -0.68 -0.09
CA SER A 317 -16.89 -0.47 -1.49
C SER A 317 -16.69 -1.80 -2.24
N ILE A 318 -16.06 -2.78 -1.61
CA ILE A 318 -15.91 -4.14 -2.15
C ILE A 318 -17.29 -4.80 -2.31
N SER A 319 -18.18 -4.66 -1.33
CA SER A 319 -19.55 -5.19 -1.38
C SER A 319 -20.37 -4.56 -2.51
N ILE A 320 -20.31 -3.24 -2.66
CA ILE A 320 -20.97 -2.52 -3.75
C ILE A 320 -20.45 -3.01 -5.11
N TRP A 321 -19.14 -3.16 -5.25
CA TRP A 321 -18.56 -3.68 -6.47
C TRP A 321 -19.00 -5.12 -6.74
N ALA A 322 -19.02 -6.01 -5.77
CA ALA A 322 -19.43 -7.39 -5.94
C ALA A 322 -20.88 -7.52 -6.47
N VAL A 323 -21.76 -6.61 -6.02
CA VAL A 323 -23.18 -6.59 -6.45
C VAL A 323 -23.38 -5.87 -7.79
N TYR A 324 -22.67 -4.75 -8.00
CA TYR A 324 -22.94 -3.84 -9.11
C TYR A 324 -21.80 -3.69 -10.12
N GLY A 325 -20.67 -4.33 -9.95
CA GLY A 325 -19.48 -4.16 -10.78
C GLY A 325 -19.64 -4.58 -12.24
N ASN A 326 -20.66 -5.38 -12.57
CA ASN A 326 -20.94 -5.78 -13.96
C ASN A 326 -21.25 -4.61 -14.90
N TYR A 327 -21.66 -3.46 -14.37
CA TYR A 327 -22.05 -2.32 -15.18
C TYR A 327 -20.88 -1.62 -15.86
N ILE A 328 -19.66 -1.71 -15.32
CA ILE A 328 -18.50 -0.98 -15.85
C ILE A 328 -17.24 -1.87 -15.85
N LYS A 329 -16.93 -2.46 -17.01
CA LYS A 329 -15.80 -3.39 -17.19
C LYS A 329 -14.43 -2.85 -16.75
N ILE A 330 -14.18 -1.55 -16.91
CA ILE A 330 -12.92 -0.91 -16.53
C ILE A 330 -12.72 -0.98 -15.01
N PHE A 331 -13.81 -0.81 -14.23
CA PHE A 331 -13.74 -0.86 -12.78
C PHE A 331 -13.42 -2.26 -12.26
N ASN A 332 -13.91 -3.31 -12.92
CA ASN A 332 -13.59 -4.69 -12.55
C ASN A 332 -12.08 -4.99 -12.61
N LYS A 333 -11.41 -4.50 -13.67
CA LYS A 333 -9.96 -4.67 -13.80
C LYS A 333 -9.19 -3.93 -12.70
N ILE A 334 -9.65 -2.74 -12.33
CA ILE A 334 -9.02 -1.93 -11.28
C ILE A 334 -9.22 -2.58 -9.90
N PHE A 335 -10.45 -3.02 -9.60
CA PHE A 335 -10.74 -3.77 -8.38
C PHE A 335 -9.89 -5.03 -8.27
N LEU A 336 -9.82 -5.82 -9.36
CA LEU A 336 -8.98 -7.02 -9.39
C LEU A 336 -7.53 -6.68 -9.08
N PHE A 337 -6.98 -5.64 -9.71
CA PHE A 337 -5.60 -5.24 -9.47
C PHE A 337 -5.36 -4.82 -8.01
N ILE A 338 -6.21 -3.94 -7.46
CA ILE A 338 -6.06 -3.46 -6.07
C ILE A 338 -6.22 -4.60 -5.07
N MET A 339 -7.14 -5.52 -5.30
CA MET A 339 -7.32 -6.68 -4.43
C MET A 339 -6.14 -7.66 -4.51
N LEU A 340 -5.62 -7.94 -5.72
CA LEU A 340 -4.41 -8.75 -5.89
C LEU A 340 -3.20 -8.11 -5.17
N LEU A 341 -3.03 -6.80 -5.32
CA LEU A 341 -1.98 -6.03 -4.66
C LEU A 341 -2.08 -6.18 -3.14
N SER A 342 -3.26 -5.91 -2.58
CA SER A 342 -3.49 -5.95 -1.13
C SER A 342 -3.35 -7.35 -0.56
N LEU A 343 -3.90 -8.36 -1.24
CA LEU A 343 -3.81 -9.76 -0.80
C LEU A 343 -2.37 -10.28 -0.87
N SER A 344 -1.62 -9.95 -1.93
CA SER A 344 -0.22 -10.38 -2.06
C SER A 344 0.65 -9.80 -0.95
N VAL A 345 0.44 -8.52 -0.58
CA VAL A 345 1.19 -7.88 0.51
C VAL A 345 0.79 -8.48 1.86
N ALA A 346 -0.51 -8.67 2.12
CA ALA A 346 -0.98 -9.31 3.35
C ALA A 346 -0.46 -10.74 3.49
N ALA A 347 -0.52 -11.51 2.42
CA ALA A 347 -0.03 -12.87 2.35
C ALA A 347 1.48 -12.97 2.68
N PHE A 348 2.28 -12.12 2.06
CA PHE A 348 3.72 -12.09 2.29
C PHE A 348 4.07 -11.75 3.76
N HIS A 349 3.42 -10.74 4.33
CA HIS A 349 3.68 -10.37 5.71
C HIS A 349 3.15 -11.40 6.71
N SER A 350 2.04 -12.07 6.40
CA SER A 350 1.54 -13.17 7.23
C SER A 350 2.53 -14.33 7.31
N PHE A 351 3.28 -14.60 6.23
CA PHE A 351 4.31 -15.64 6.19
C PHE A 351 5.57 -15.27 6.96
N ILE A 352 6.07 -14.02 6.79
CA ILE A 352 7.36 -13.61 7.40
C ILE A 352 7.22 -13.28 8.89
N LEU A 353 6.06 -13.10 9.42
CA LEU A 353 5.69 -12.55 10.70
C LEU A 353 5.27 -11.09 10.58
N ILE A 354 4.07 -10.78 11.03
CA ILE A 354 3.60 -9.39 11.08
C ILE A 354 4.40 -8.72 12.20
N ASP A 355 5.41 -7.96 11.75
CA ASP A 355 6.14 -7.06 12.63
C ASP A 355 5.31 -5.79 12.74
N TYR A 356 5.22 -5.25 13.93
CA TYR A 356 4.65 -3.99 14.32
C TYR A 356 3.67 -3.38 13.33
N ASP A 357 2.36 -3.66 13.47
CA ASP A 357 1.32 -2.80 12.95
C ASP A 357 1.14 -2.65 11.46
N TRP A 358 0.56 -1.63 11.19
CA TRP A 358 0.06 -0.91 10.08
C TRP A 358 1.15 -0.39 9.13
N ARG A 359 2.43 -0.35 9.54
CA ARG A 359 3.57 0.03 8.72
C ARG A 359 3.61 -0.75 7.41
N TYR A 360 3.38 -2.04 7.47
CA TYR A 360 3.42 -2.90 6.29
C TYR A 360 2.15 -2.80 5.42
N ARG A 361 1.05 -2.33 6.00
CA ARG A 361 -0.20 -2.05 5.31
C ARG A 361 -0.18 -0.70 4.59
N PHE A 362 0.59 0.25 5.06
CA PHE A 362 0.62 1.62 4.55
C PHE A 362 0.75 1.73 3.02
N PRO A 363 1.62 0.97 2.32
CA PRO A 363 1.76 1.07 0.87
C PRO A 363 0.49 0.75 0.08
N VAL A 364 -0.41 -0.07 0.60
CA VAL A 364 -1.64 -0.47 -0.08
C VAL A 364 -2.87 0.35 0.35
N ILE A 365 -2.74 1.20 1.35
CA ILE A 365 -3.87 2.00 1.88
C ILE A 365 -4.39 2.99 0.83
N LEU A 366 -3.51 3.76 0.18
CA LEU A 366 -3.95 4.69 -0.86
C LEU A 366 -4.62 3.99 -2.05
N PRO A 367 -4.08 2.88 -2.61
CA PRO A 367 -4.79 2.05 -3.55
C PRO A 367 -6.17 1.56 -3.06
N LEU A 368 -6.28 1.13 -1.80
CA LEU A 368 -7.56 0.68 -1.22
C LEU A 368 -8.58 1.82 -1.10
N ILE A 369 -8.17 3.02 -0.69
CA ILE A 369 -9.04 4.20 -0.61
C ILE A 369 -9.59 4.58 -1.98
N LEU A 370 -8.88 4.33 -3.11
CA LEU A 370 -9.38 4.55 -4.47
C LEU A 370 -10.70 3.79 -4.73
N LEU A 371 -10.93 2.65 -4.06
CA LEU A 371 -12.15 1.86 -4.24
C LEU A 371 -13.40 2.61 -3.79
N ILE A 372 -13.29 3.54 -2.84
CA ILE A 372 -14.44 4.26 -2.28
C ILE A 372 -15.10 5.16 -3.32
N PRO A 373 -14.41 6.15 -3.94
CA PRO A 373 -15.03 7.00 -4.96
C PRO A 373 -15.43 6.21 -6.23
N ILE A 374 -14.72 5.12 -6.56
CA ILE A 374 -15.08 4.24 -7.67
C ILE A 374 -16.43 3.57 -7.38
N SER A 375 -16.66 3.08 -6.18
CA SER A 375 -17.91 2.41 -5.80
C SER A 375 -19.09 3.38 -5.76
N LEU A 376 -18.88 4.59 -5.26
CA LEU A 376 -19.88 5.66 -5.29
C LEU A 376 -20.27 6.01 -6.73
N GLU A 377 -19.29 6.10 -7.63
CA GLU A 377 -19.54 6.35 -9.07
C GLU A 377 -20.36 5.22 -9.73
N ILE A 378 -20.14 3.95 -9.33
CA ILE A 378 -20.96 2.81 -9.80
C ILE A 378 -22.42 3.00 -9.39
N ILE A 379 -22.69 3.36 -8.14
CA ILE A 379 -24.05 3.60 -7.63
C ILE A 379 -24.72 4.73 -8.39
N LEU A 380 -24.05 5.87 -8.54
CA LEU A 380 -24.62 7.03 -9.24
C LEU A 380 -24.97 6.71 -10.69
N LYS A 381 -24.08 6.04 -11.41
CA LYS A 381 -24.35 5.63 -12.79
C LYS A 381 -25.53 4.66 -12.89
N LYS A 382 -25.66 3.73 -11.95
CA LYS A 382 -26.82 2.83 -11.92
C LYS A 382 -28.13 3.58 -11.69
N LEU A 383 -28.16 4.48 -10.72
CA LEU A 383 -29.34 5.29 -10.42
C LEU A 383 -29.78 6.13 -11.62
N TYR A 384 -28.81 6.70 -12.35
CA TYR A 384 -29.08 7.48 -13.56
C TYR A 384 -29.66 6.61 -14.69
N LEU A 385 -29.09 5.42 -14.92
CA LEU A 385 -29.58 4.49 -15.95
C LEU A 385 -31.00 3.99 -15.64
N ASN A 386 -31.36 3.81 -14.38
CA ASN A 386 -32.71 3.42 -13.99
C ASN A 386 -33.74 4.54 -14.23
N LYS A 387 -33.37 5.81 -13.96
CA LYS A 387 -34.23 6.96 -14.23
C LYS A 387 -34.50 7.16 -15.74
N SER A 388 -33.50 6.91 -16.58
CA SER A 388 -33.65 7.03 -18.03
C SER A 388 -34.53 5.94 -18.68
N LYS A 389 -34.82 4.86 -17.94
CA LYS A 389 -35.69 3.75 -18.37
C LYS A 389 -37.11 3.84 -17.80
N ALA A 390 -37.36 4.74 -16.84
CA ALA A 390 -38.71 4.96 -16.34
C ALA A 390 -39.56 5.56 -17.48
N PRO A 391 -40.73 5.00 -17.80
CA PRO A 391 -41.63 5.58 -18.81
C PRO A 391 -41.99 6.99 -18.30
N ASN A 392 -41.94 7.97 -19.23
CA ASN A 392 -42.49 9.30 -19.00
C ASN A 392 -44.01 9.12 -18.79
N ASN A 393 -44.44 9.00 -17.54
CA ASN A 393 -45.84 9.11 -17.17
C ASN A 393 -46.23 10.59 -17.11
#